data_90ed0cc1dd858c92efbd03cf55cf74bd
#
_entry.id   90ed0cc1dd858c92efbd03cf55cf74bd
#
_cell.length_a   1.000
_cell.length_b   1.000
_cell.length_c   1.000
_cell.angle_alpha   90.00
_cell.angle_beta   90.00
_cell.angle_gamma   90.00
#
_symmetry.space_group_name_H-M   'P 1'
#
loop_
_entity.id
_entity.type
_entity.pdbx_description
1 polymer ?
#
loop_
_entity_poly.entity_id
_entity_poly.type
_entity_poly.pdbx_seq_one_letter_code
_entity_poly.pdbx_strand_id
1 'polypeptide(L)'
;MTRLWDCGPDLIIAPTDYLLGGPQAAVILGKKDAIERVRIQAEQLGSYADRITQALLHCTLSESLQKDGWEKSPIGLILSTSIENLENRAQRIAIQLQGLQAIAKTEVTQQTLRIGTGPWQNLKLPSSVLKIYPSSMSVAKISESLAEHRPSIWTQVFSDHLAIVLRTVEPSDDARIVQALSSFEPQL
;
A
#
# COMPACT_ATOMS: atom_id res chain seq x y z
N MET A 1 6.36 6.68 18.23
CA MET A 1 6.38 5.93 19.51
C MET A 1 6.57 6.84 20.71
N THR A 2 7.43 7.83 20.67
CA THR A 2 7.70 8.77 21.78
C THR A 2 6.43 9.35 22.40
N ARG A 3 5.50 9.85 21.60
CA ARG A 3 4.24 10.42 22.09
C ARG A 3 3.29 9.45 22.80
N LEU A 4 3.30 8.17 22.44
CA LEU A 4 2.50 7.16 23.14
C LEU A 4 3.09 6.85 24.51
N TRP A 5 4.41 6.90 24.64
CA TRP A 5 5.11 6.68 25.90
C TRP A 5 4.84 7.81 26.90
N ASP A 6 4.68 9.03 26.40
CA ASP A 6 4.38 10.22 27.22
C ASP A 6 3.01 10.13 27.92
N CYS A 7 2.09 9.26 27.44
CA CYS A 7 0.82 8.96 28.10
C CYS A 7 0.96 8.03 29.32
N GLY A 8 2.17 7.53 29.63
CA GLY A 8 2.48 6.70 30.79
C GLY A 8 1.92 5.27 30.77
N PRO A 9 1.82 4.58 29.61
CA PRO A 9 1.31 3.21 29.57
C PRO A 9 2.27 2.26 30.30
N ASP A 10 1.73 1.16 30.83
CA ASP A 10 2.56 0.08 31.36
C ASP A 10 3.10 -0.81 30.25
N LEU A 11 2.33 -0.99 29.18
CA LEU A 11 2.68 -1.78 27.99
C LEU A 11 2.19 -1.10 26.70
N ILE A 12 2.98 -1.23 25.64
CA ILE A 12 2.63 -0.88 24.25
C ILE A 12 2.78 -2.14 23.41
N ILE A 13 1.74 -2.51 22.69
CA ILE A 13 1.77 -3.61 21.73
C ILE A 13 1.76 -3.00 20.32
N ALA A 14 2.81 -3.24 19.56
CA ALA A 14 2.99 -2.72 18.22
C ALA A 14 3.01 -3.88 17.21
N PRO A 15 1.97 -4.05 16.37
CA PRO A 15 2.01 -4.99 15.25
C PRO A 15 3.15 -4.64 14.30
N THR A 16 3.82 -5.66 13.75
CA THR A 16 5.01 -5.48 12.92
C THR A 16 4.75 -5.67 11.43
N ASP A 17 3.66 -6.31 11.07
CA ASP A 17 3.23 -6.63 9.71
C ASP A 17 2.48 -5.48 9.00
N TYR A 18 2.16 -4.42 9.71
CA TYR A 18 1.38 -3.30 9.19
C TYR A 18 2.29 -2.19 8.63
N LEU A 19 2.34 -1.06 9.32
CA LEU A 19 3.10 0.12 8.88
C LEU A 19 4.62 -0.03 9.03
N LEU A 20 5.09 -1.03 9.76
CA LEU A 20 6.52 -1.34 9.83
C LEU A 20 6.99 -2.16 8.62
N GLY A 21 6.11 -2.93 7.99
CA GLY A 21 6.45 -3.79 6.84
C GLY A 21 7.27 -5.02 7.22
N GLY A 22 7.19 -5.45 8.47
CA GLY A 22 7.86 -6.66 8.98
C GLY A 22 7.01 -7.92 8.88
N PRO A 23 7.47 -9.03 9.47
CA PRO A 23 6.71 -10.27 9.53
C PRO A 23 5.47 -10.13 10.41
N GLN A 24 4.50 -11.03 10.24
CA GLN A 24 3.30 -11.09 11.07
C GLN A 24 3.64 -11.46 12.51
N ALA A 25 3.83 -10.44 13.33
CA ALA A 25 4.18 -10.54 14.73
C ALA A 25 3.77 -9.24 15.47
N ALA A 26 4.10 -9.16 16.75
CA ALA A 26 3.99 -7.94 17.52
C ALA A 26 5.21 -7.76 18.43
N VAL A 27 5.66 -6.53 18.58
CA VAL A 27 6.65 -6.14 19.59
C VAL A 27 5.90 -5.59 20.80
N ILE A 28 6.23 -6.11 21.97
CA ILE A 28 5.68 -5.64 23.25
C ILE A 28 6.76 -4.84 23.96
N LEU A 29 6.49 -3.58 24.21
CA LEU A 29 7.37 -2.65 24.92
C LEU A 29 6.70 -2.25 26.23
N GLY A 30 7.47 -2.08 27.31
CA GLY A 30 6.84 -1.72 28.55
C GLY A 30 7.77 -1.58 29.75
N LYS A 31 7.16 -1.33 30.90
CA LYS A 31 7.87 -1.34 32.20
C LYS A 31 8.40 -2.75 32.47
N LYS A 32 9.59 -2.81 33.08
CA LYS A 32 10.30 -4.07 33.32
C LYS A 32 9.41 -5.15 33.97
N ASP A 33 8.70 -4.79 35.04
CA ASP A 33 7.87 -5.75 35.77
C ASP A 33 6.67 -6.23 34.97
N ALA A 34 6.13 -5.38 34.09
CA ALA A 34 5.02 -5.75 33.21
C ALA A 34 5.51 -6.70 32.09
N ILE A 35 6.66 -6.39 31.49
CA ILE A 35 7.29 -7.24 30.46
C ILE A 35 7.66 -8.62 31.03
N GLU A 36 8.21 -8.68 32.27
CA GLU A 36 8.57 -9.95 32.87
C GLU A 36 7.35 -10.85 33.10
N ARG A 37 6.22 -10.30 33.53
CA ARG A 37 4.97 -11.05 33.65
C ARG A 37 4.45 -11.55 32.31
N VAL A 38 4.52 -10.71 31.26
CA VAL A 38 4.12 -11.12 29.91
C VAL A 38 5.03 -12.24 29.40
N ARG A 39 6.35 -12.13 29.61
CA ARG A 39 7.32 -13.14 29.19
C ARG A 39 7.04 -14.51 29.83
N ILE A 40 6.82 -14.55 31.14
CA ILE A 40 6.49 -15.80 31.83
C ILE A 40 5.21 -16.44 31.28
N GLN A 41 4.17 -15.64 31.05
CA GLN A 41 2.91 -16.15 30.48
C GLN A 41 3.09 -16.62 29.02
N ALA A 42 3.84 -15.88 28.21
CA ALA A 42 4.11 -16.27 26.84
C ALA A 42 4.89 -17.60 26.77
N GLU A 43 5.87 -17.80 27.65
CA GLU A 43 6.59 -19.07 27.76
C GLU A 43 5.68 -20.24 28.14
N GLN A 44 4.79 -20.04 29.11
CA GLN A 44 3.83 -21.06 29.55
C GLN A 44 2.83 -21.43 28.45
N LEU A 45 2.41 -20.47 27.63
CA LEU A 45 1.44 -20.67 26.55
C LEU A 45 2.10 -21.06 25.22
N GLY A 46 3.43 -21.06 25.13
CA GLY A 46 4.13 -21.22 23.85
C GLY A 46 3.86 -20.09 22.86
N SER A 47 3.45 -18.91 23.33
CA SER A 47 3.06 -17.76 22.50
C SER A 47 4.24 -16.82 22.28
N TYR A 48 5.25 -17.28 21.55
CA TYR A 48 6.38 -16.47 21.14
C TYR A 48 6.69 -16.67 19.65
N ALA A 49 7.27 -15.67 19.03
CA ALA A 49 7.68 -15.75 17.64
C ALA A 49 8.77 -16.80 17.45
N ASP A 50 8.68 -17.60 16.39
CA ASP A 50 9.70 -18.53 15.99
C ASP A 50 11.00 -17.82 15.56
N ARG A 51 12.09 -18.58 15.40
CA ARG A 51 13.43 -18.03 15.09
C ARG A 51 13.50 -17.31 13.75
N ILE A 52 12.72 -17.75 12.76
CA ILE A 52 12.69 -17.13 11.42
C ILE A 52 12.01 -15.78 11.54
N THR A 53 10.84 -15.73 12.17
CA THR A 53 10.11 -14.49 12.44
C THR A 53 10.96 -13.49 13.24
N GLN A 54 11.70 -13.97 14.27
CA GLN A 54 12.62 -13.12 15.03
C GLN A 54 13.75 -12.56 14.16
N ALA A 55 14.35 -13.37 13.29
CA ALA A 55 15.41 -12.94 12.40
C ALA A 55 14.91 -11.91 11.39
N LEU A 56 13.75 -12.15 10.76
CA LEU A 56 13.12 -11.20 9.82
C LEU A 56 12.80 -9.88 10.51
N LEU A 57 12.23 -9.93 11.72
CA LEU A 57 11.94 -8.73 12.49
C LEU A 57 13.20 -7.96 12.87
N HIS A 58 14.26 -8.66 13.25
CA HIS A 58 15.56 -8.03 13.52
C HIS A 58 16.10 -7.29 12.29
N CYS A 59 16.04 -7.90 11.10
CA CYS A 59 16.45 -7.23 9.86
C CYS A 59 15.58 -5.98 9.60
N THR A 60 14.26 -6.11 9.66
CA THR A 60 13.33 -4.99 9.44
C THR A 60 13.58 -3.82 10.38
N LEU A 61 13.76 -4.11 11.68
CA LEU A 61 14.05 -3.08 12.68
C LEU A 61 15.43 -2.44 12.47
N SER A 62 16.45 -3.26 12.17
CA SER A 62 17.81 -2.77 11.93
C SER A 62 17.88 -1.84 10.72
N GLU A 63 17.17 -2.16 9.63
CA GLU A 63 17.05 -1.29 8.47
C GLU A 63 16.28 -0.01 8.79
N SER A 64 15.16 -0.12 9.50
CA SER A 64 14.33 1.04 9.87
C SER A 64 15.03 2.03 10.78
N LEU A 65 16.02 1.59 11.56
CA LEU A 65 16.81 2.45 12.47
C LEU A 65 17.96 3.17 11.76
N GLN A 66 18.29 2.81 10.51
CA GLN A 66 19.28 3.55 9.73
C GLN A 66 18.73 4.90 9.30
N LYS A 67 19.64 5.80 8.91
CA LYS A 67 19.23 7.11 8.37
C LYS A 67 18.32 6.92 7.14
N ASP A 68 17.13 7.47 7.21
CA ASP A 68 16.06 7.36 6.20
C ASP A 68 15.67 5.89 5.88
N GLY A 69 15.96 4.95 6.80
CA GLY A 69 15.74 3.52 6.54
C GLY A 69 14.27 3.16 6.39
N TRP A 70 13.41 3.75 7.22
CA TRP A 70 11.98 3.51 7.11
C TRP A 70 11.38 4.15 5.84
N GLU A 71 11.80 5.39 5.51
CA GLU A 71 11.34 6.10 4.30
C GLU A 71 11.71 5.37 3.02
N LYS A 72 12.81 4.61 3.03
CA LYS A 72 13.26 3.78 1.90
C LYS A 72 12.60 2.40 1.85
N SER A 73 11.91 2.00 2.91
CA SER A 73 11.14 0.75 2.90
C SER A 73 9.96 0.83 1.93
N PRO A 74 9.45 -0.31 1.39
CA PRO A 74 8.29 -0.30 0.50
C PRO A 74 7.08 0.45 1.08
N ILE A 75 6.78 0.25 2.36
CA ILE A 75 5.69 0.95 3.04
C ILE A 75 6.01 2.43 3.23
N GLY A 76 7.24 2.76 3.62
CA GLY A 76 7.71 4.14 3.75
C GLY A 76 7.60 4.91 2.45
N LEU A 77 8.02 4.33 1.33
CA LEU A 77 7.87 4.92 0.01
C LEU A 77 6.41 5.19 -0.36
N ILE A 78 5.52 4.20 -0.14
CA ILE A 78 4.08 4.37 -0.37
C ILE A 78 3.52 5.53 0.46
N LEU A 79 3.90 5.65 1.72
CA LEU A 79 3.35 6.66 2.62
C LEU A 79 3.97 8.04 2.42
N SER A 80 5.26 8.14 2.10
CA SER A 80 5.99 9.40 1.97
C SER A 80 5.89 10.06 0.59
N THR A 81 5.48 9.31 -0.45
CA THR A 81 5.36 9.88 -1.80
C THR A 81 4.42 11.09 -1.81
N SER A 82 4.89 12.23 -2.32
CA SER A 82 4.12 13.46 -2.38
C SER A 82 2.93 13.35 -3.32
N ILE A 83 1.86 14.10 -3.04
CA ILE A 83 0.67 14.14 -3.90
C ILE A 83 1.01 14.67 -5.29
N GLU A 84 1.89 15.66 -5.38
CA GLU A 84 2.35 16.23 -6.64
C GLU A 84 3.04 15.19 -7.53
N ASN A 85 3.90 14.34 -6.95
CA ASN A 85 4.53 13.25 -7.70
C ASN A 85 3.48 12.27 -8.25
N LEU A 86 2.51 11.89 -7.42
CA LEU A 86 1.42 10.99 -7.84
C LEU A 86 0.55 11.59 -8.94
N GLU A 87 0.26 12.89 -8.86
CA GLU A 87 -0.50 13.60 -9.91
C GLU A 87 0.28 13.65 -11.23
N ASN A 88 1.55 14.00 -11.18
CA ASN A 88 2.41 14.05 -12.35
C ASN A 88 2.51 12.67 -13.03
N ARG A 89 2.58 11.59 -12.25
CA ARG A 89 2.54 10.22 -12.77
C ARG A 89 1.21 9.90 -13.42
N ALA A 90 0.09 10.18 -12.72
CA ALA A 90 -1.25 9.95 -13.24
C ALA A 90 -1.49 10.71 -14.56
N GLN A 91 -1.05 11.96 -14.65
CA GLN A 91 -1.17 12.77 -15.86
C GLN A 91 -0.36 12.19 -17.01
N ARG A 92 0.89 11.73 -16.76
CA ARG A 92 1.70 11.09 -17.80
C ARG A 92 1.05 9.83 -18.36
N ILE A 93 0.49 8.99 -17.50
CA ILE A 93 -0.25 7.81 -17.92
C ILE A 93 -1.50 8.23 -18.70
N ALA A 94 -2.28 9.19 -18.19
CA ALA A 94 -3.48 9.69 -18.87
C ALA A 94 -3.19 10.19 -20.29
N ILE A 95 -2.10 10.94 -20.49
CA ILE A 95 -1.68 11.44 -21.82
C ILE A 95 -1.35 10.27 -22.75
N GLN A 96 -0.66 9.24 -22.28
CA GLN A 96 -0.32 8.07 -23.10
C GLN A 96 -1.53 7.21 -23.48
N LEU A 97 -2.60 7.30 -22.71
CA LEU A 97 -3.86 6.62 -23.00
C LEU A 97 -4.80 7.41 -23.94
N GLN A 98 -4.48 8.68 -24.20
CA GLN A 98 -5.25 9.51 -25.13
C GLN A 98 -5.13 8.97 -26.57
N GLY A 99 -6.26 8.87 -27.24
CA GLY A 99 -6.32 8.39 -28.63
C GLY A 99 -6.48 6.89 -28.76
N LEU A 100 -6.40 6.11 -27.67
CA LEU A 100 -6.75 4.70 -27.71
C LEU A 100 -8.26 4.53 -27.95
N GLN A 101 -8.64 3.76 -28.98
CA GLN A 101 -10.07 3.57 -29.34
C GLN A 101 -10.88 2.88 -28.22
N ALA A 102 -10.23 2.05 -27.42
CA ALA A 102 -10.85 1.37 -26.31
C ALA A 102 -11.20 2.31 -25.13
N ILE A 103 -10.65 3.50 -25.09
CA ILE A 103 -10.79 4.46 -23.98
C ILE A 103 -11.48 5.73 -24.46
N ALA A 104 -12.68 5.99 -23.94
CA ALA A 104 -13.43 7.20 -24.25
C ALA A 104 -12.84 8.45 -23.59
N LYS A 105 -12.40 8.32 -22.34
CA LYS A 105 -11.91 9.44 -21.53
C LYS A 105 -11.03 8.92 -20.39
N THR A 106 -10.03 9.73 -20.03
CA THR A 106 -9.29 9.60 -18.76
C THR A 106 -9.48 10.84 -17.92
N GLU A 107 -9.45 10.69 -16.61
CA GLU A 107 -9.56 11.78 -15.65
C GLU A 107 -8.63 11.54 -14.47
N VAL A 108 -7.85 12.55 -14.09
CA VAL A 108 -7.01 12.51 -12.89
C VAL A 108 -7.69 13.28 -11.78
N THR A 109 -7.93 12.63 -10.64
CA THR A 109 -8.59 13.24 -9.49
C THR A 109 -7.82 12.97 -8.21
N GLN A 110 -7.89 13.90 -7.27
CA GLN A 110 -7.42 13.67 -5.91
C GLN A 110 -8.47 12.91 -5.10
N GLN A 111 -8.03 11.97 -4.30
CA GLN A 111 -8.87 11.23 -3.35
C GLN A 111 -8.14 11.07 -2.02
N THR A 112 -8.90 11.12 -0.95
CA THR A 112 -8.37 10.78 0.38
C THR A 112 -8.57 9.30 0.66
N LEU A 113 -7.48 8.58 0.81
CA LEU A 113 -7.49 7.17 1.18
C LEU A 113 -7.55 7.02 2.69
N ARG A 114 -8.18 5.96 3.15
CA ARG A 114 -8.07 5.50 4.53
C ARG A 114 -6.95 4.46 4.61
N ILE A 115 -6.09 4.59 5.61
CA ILE A 115 -5.00 3.66 5.84
C ILE A 115 -5.44 2.69 6.91
N GLY A 116 -5.40 1.40 6.57
CA GLY A 116 -5.55 0.33 7.54
C GLY A 116 -6.97 0.09 8.08
N THR A 117 -7.01 -0.73 9.10
CA THR A 117 -8.22 -1.17 9.80
C THR A 117 -8.10 -0.86 11.30
N GLY A 118 -9.17 -1.04 12.06
CA GLY A 118 -9.18 -0.83 13.51
C GLY A 118 -8.83 0.62 13.89
N PRO A 119 -7.92 0.86 14.83
CA PRO A 119 -7.55 2.20 15.30
C PRO A 119 -6.97 3.11 14.20
N TRP A 120 -6.42 2.52 13.14
CA TRP A 120 -5.77 3.22 12.02
C TRP A 120 -6.75 3.71 10.95
N GLN A 121 -8.04 3.31 10.98
CA GLN A 121 -9.06 3.73 9.99
C GLN A 121 -9.23 5.26 9.88
N ASN A 122 -8.84 6.01 10.91
CA ASN A 122 -8.94 7.46 10.92
C ASN A 122 -7.73 8.15 10.27
N LEU A 123 -6.66 7.42 9.97
CA LEU A 123 -5.54 7.96 9.22
C LEU A 123 -5.96 8.17 7.78
N LYS A 124 -5.88 9.42 7.35
CA LYS A 124 -6.24 9.85 5.99
C LYS A 124 -4.98 10.23 5.24
N LEU A 125 -4.84 9.72 4.02
CA LEU A 125 -3.69 9.98 3.15
C LEU A 125 -4.18 10.48 1.80
N PRO A 126 -3.78 11.68 1.35
CA PRO A 126 -4.12 12.17 0.03
C PRO A 126 -3.45 11.29 -1.04
N SER A 127 -4.15 10.99 -2.09
CA SER A 127 -3.65 10.23 -3.24
C SER A 127 -4.20 10.78 -4.54
N SER A 128 -3.49 10.51 -5.64
CA SER A 128 -3.99 10.72 -6.98
C SER A 128 -4.56 9.42 -7.53
N VAL A 129 -5.69 9.54 -8.21
CA VAL A 129 -6.44 8.44 -8.81
C VAL A 129 -6.61 8.73 -10.29
N LEU A 130 -6.25 7.76 -11.11
CA LEU A 130 -6.50 7.76 -12.54
C LEU A 130 -7.81 7.02 -12.79
N LYS A 131 -8.82 7.74 -13.27
CA LYS A 131 -10.09 7.17 -13.74
C LYS A 131 -10.03 6.95 -15.24
N ILE A 132 -10.49 5.79 -15.68
CA ILE A 132 -10.47 5.35 -17.08
C ILE A 132 -11.89 4.98 -17.46
N TYR A 133 -12.44 5.68 -18.44
CA TYR A 133 -13.78 5.47 -18.98
C TYR A 133 -13.67 4.70 -20.29
N PRO A 134 -14.13 3.45 -20.35
CA PRO A 134 -14.12 2.67 -21.59
C PRO A 134 -15.08 3.25 -22.65
N SER A 135 -14.73 3.05 -23.93
CA SER A 135 -15.61 3.46 -25.04
C SER A 135 -16.65 2.42 -25.42
N SER A 136 -16.26 1.16 -25.60
CA SER A 136 -17.10 0.11 -26.14
C SER A 136 -17.15 -1.16 -25.29
N MET A 137 -16.14 -1.42 -24.49
CA MET A 137 -16.11 -2.60 -23.60
C MET A 137 -16.73 -2.27 -22.24
N SER A 138 -17.29 -3.29 -21.58
CA SER A 138 -17.78 -3.10 -20.21
C SER A 138 -16.60 -2.91 -19.23
N VAL A 139 -16.80 -2.07 -18.25
CA VAL A 139 -15.83 -1.82 -17.16
C VAL A 139 -15.38 -3.12 -16.49
N ALA A 140 -16.34 -4.02 -16.22
CA ALA A 140 -16.07 -5.31 -15.59
C ALA A 140 -15.12 -6.18 -16.43
N LYS A 141 -15.34 -6.25 -17.74
CA LYS A 141 -14.52 -7.06 -18.66
C LYS A 141 -13.09 -6.56 -18.73
N ILE A 142 -12.87 -5.23 -18.77
CA ILE A 142 -11.52 -4.66 -18.77
C ILE A 142 -10.83 -4.94 -17.43
N SER A 143 -11.54 -4.78 -16.31
CA SER A 143 -11.00 -5.08 -14.98
C SER A 143 -10.57 -6.53 -14.82
N GLU A 144 -11.40 -7.47 -15.31
CA GLU A 144 -11.10 -8.91 -15.30
C GLU A 144 -9.84 -9.21 -16.13
N SER A 145 -9.78 -8.71 -17.35
CA SER A 145 -8.62 -8.90 -18.22
C SER A 145 -7.34 -8.28 -17.63
N LEU A 146 -7.43 -7.12 -16.99
CA LEU A 146 -6.29 -6.51 -16.28
C LEU A 146 -5.85 -7.34 -15.08
N ALA A 147 -6.77 -7.95 -14.35
CA ALA A 147 -6.44 -8.84 -13.23
C ALA A 147 -5.78 -10.16 -13.71
N GLU A 148 -6.14 -10.65 -14.89
CA GLU A 148 -5.51 -11.82 -15.52
C GLU A 148 -4.17 -11.51 -16.19
N HIS A 149 -3.85 -10.24 -16.41
CA HIS A 149 -2.55 -9.82 -16.98
C HIS A 149 -1.36 -10.31 -16.15
N ARG A 150 -0.19 -10.41 -16.74
CA ARG A 150 1.05 -10.82 -16.06
C ARG A 150 2.11 -9.71 -16.15
N PRO A 151 2.43 -9.04 -15.04
CA PRO A 151 1.82 -9.11 -13.68
C PRO A 151 0.40 -8.58 -13.64
N SER A 152 -0.41 -9.05 -12.67
CA SER A 152 -1.81 -8.65 -12.50
C SER A 152 -1.95 -7.16 -12.16
N ILE A 153 -2.92 -6.50 -12.77
CA ILE A 153 -3.24 -5.09 -12.52
C ILE A 153 -4.62 -5.01 -11.86
N TRP A 154 -4.64 -4.68 -10.58
CA TRP A 154 -5.87 -4.55 -9.81
C TRP A 154 -6.44 -3.15 -9.90
N THR A 155 -7.74 -3.05 -10.19
CA THR A 155 -8.45 -1.78 -10.33
C THR A 155 -9.66 -1.72 -9.40
N GLN A 156 -10.07 -0.52 -9.03
CA GLN A 156 -11.39 -0.30 -8.44
C GLN A 156 -12.42 -0.18 -9.56
N VAL A 157 -13.53 -0.89 -9.43
CA VAL A 157 -14.59 -0.96 -10.45
C VAL A 157 -15.77 -0.11 -10.01
N PHE A 158 -16.18 0.81 -10.87
CA PHE A 158 -17.39 1.63 -10.71
C PHE A 158 -18.37 1.32 -11.85
N SER A 159 -19.54 1.93 -11.83
CA SER A 159 -20.58 1.67 -12.85
C SER A 159 -20.17 2.10 -14.26
N ASP A 160 -19.36 3.15 -14.37
CA ASP A 160 -19.02 3.82 -15.64
C ASP A 160 -17.50 3.93 -15.89
N HIS A 161 -16.66 3.61 -14.92
CA HIS A 161 -15.21 3.72 -15.05
C HIS A 161 -14.44 2.74 -14.17
N LEU A 162 -13.17 2.56 -14.50
CA LEU A 162 -12.14 1.94 -13.65
C LEU A 162 -11.35 3.02 -12.94
N ALA A 163 -10.84 2.72 -11.76
CA ALA A 163 -9.93 3.64 -11.06
C ALA A 163 -8.65 2.92 -10.61
N ILE A 164 -7.52 3.53 -10.87
CA ILE A 164 -6.19 3.11 -10.43
C ILE A 164 -5.66 4.12 -9.42
N VAL A 165 -5.36 3.64 -8.23
CA VAL A 165 -4.82 4.46 -7.14
C VAL A 165 -3.30 4.49 -7.25
N LEU A 166 -2.73 5.60 -7.70
CA LEU A 166 -1.30 5.68 -8.04
C LEU A 166 -0.35 5.49 -6.84
N ARG A 167 -0.84 5.70 -5.62
CA ARG A 167 -0.04 5.50 -4.40
C ARG A 167 0.37 4.05 -4.17
N THR A 168 -0.44 3.10 -4.64
CA THR A 168 -0.18 1.66 -4.49
C THR A 168 0.47 1.03 -5.72
N VAL A 169 0.84 1.85 -6.70
CA VAL A 169 1.52 1.43 -7.94
C VAL A 169 2.98 1.85 -7.89
N GLU A 170 3.88 0.92 -8.07
CA GLU A 170 5.29 1.25 -8.19
C GLU A 170 5.56 2.08 -9.47
N PRO A 171 6.46 3.07 -9.43
CA PRO A 171 6.77 3.89 -10.60
C PRO A 171 7.27 3.09 -11.82
N SER A 172 7.92 1.96 -11.60
CA SER A 172 8.37 1.02 -12.64
C SER A 172 7.23 0.35 -13.40
N ASP A 173 6.02 0.33 -12.83
CA ASP A 173 4.85 -0.31 -13.43
C ASP A 173 3.97 0.65 -14.25
N ASP A 174 4.27 1.94 -14.25
CA ASP A 174 3.49 2.93 -15.01
C ASP A 174 3.40 2.57 -16.51
N ALA A 175 4.51 2.17 -17.13
CA ALA A 175 4.54 1.76 -18.52
C ALA A 175 3.74 0.46 -18.79
N ARG A 176 3.73 -0.47 -17.83
CA ARG A 176 2.99 -1.72 -17.93
C ARG A 176 1.47 -1.48 -17.92
N ILE A 177 1.00 -0.52 -17.14
CA ILE A 177 -0.41 -0.12 -17.14
C ILE A 177 -0.82 0.38 -18.52
N VAL A 178 0.00 1.25 -19.12
CA VAL A 178 -0.25 1.76 -20.48
C VAL A 178 -0.26 0.63 -21.50
N GLN A 179 0.74 -0.25 -21.45
CA GLN A 179 0.84 -1.39 -22.37
C GLN A 179 -0.37 -2.32 -22.25
N ALA A 180 -0.78 -2.67 -21.04
CA ALA A 180 -1.93 -3.53 -20.80
C ALA A 180 -3.23 -2.89 -21.33
N LEU A 181 -3.44 -1.60 -21.13
CA LEU A 181 -4.61 -0.90 -21.63
C LEU A 181 -4.59 -0.73 -23.16
N SER A 182 -3.42 -0.58 -23.77
CA SER A 182 -3.28 -0.51 -25.24
C SER A 182 -3.58 -1.84 -25.93
N SER A 183 -3.48 -2.97 -25.22
CA SER A 183 -3.80 -4.28 -25.80
C SER A 183 -5.30 -4.51 -26.07
N PHE A 184 -6.16 -3.65 -25.54
CA PHE A 184 -7.62 -3.69 -25.81
C PHE A 184 -8.02 -3.00 -27.11
N GLU A 185 -7.08 -2.44 -27.86
CA GLU A 185 -7.39 -1.94 -29.19
C GLU A 185 -7.75 -3.08 -30.14
N PRO A 186 -8.76 -2.91 -31.00
CA PRO A 186 -9.03 -3.88 -32.04
C PRO A 186 -7.78 -4.00 -32.93
N GLN A 187 -7.23 -5.21 -33.02
CA GLN A 187 -6.20 -5.48 -34.03
C GLN A 187 -6.85 -5.26 -35.43
N LEU A 188 -6.36 -4.27 -36.17
CA LEU A 188 -6.72 -3.98 -37.55
C LEU A 188 -6.39 -5.15 -38.46
#